data_6d2079cc6c49c5384d41b414f21ba79a
#
_entry.id   6d2079cc6c49c5384d41b414f21ba79a
#
_cell.length_a   1.000
_cell.length_b   1.000
_cell.length_c   1.000
_cell.angle_alpha   90.00
_cell.angle_beta   90.00
_cell.angle_gamma   90.00
#
_symmetry.space_group_name_H-M   'P 1'
#
loop_
_entity.id
_entity.type
_entity.pdbx_description
1 polymer ?
#
loop_
_entity_poly.entity_id
_entity_poly.type
_entity_poly.pdbx_seq_one_letter_code
_entity_poly.pdbx_strand_id
1 'polypeptide(L)'
;MRRKEYTGEEITVTFDLKRCIHARNCFLKLPQVFDPAQRPWVQPDNAPAEEVAALVRTCPSGALGFRKDGAEEMVPTVNRISVLENGPLAFAGDVATDDSDAETRVTLCRCGLSKNKPYCDYSHVEGGFQATGEPKPVTPPTTDERGGTVKTFRIPNGPLKVEGNIEITSGTGMKIANHSTAFLCRCGLSKNKPYCDGTHKAGGFSDPMD
;
A
#
# COMPACT_ATOMS: atom_id res chain seq x y z
N MET A 1 -11.66 -7.88 -10.85
CA MET A 1 -12.07 -6.77 -11.75
C MET A 1 -10.93 -6.50 -12.71
N ARG A 2 -11.16 -6.33 -14.03
CA ARG A 2 -10.09 -6.20 -15.01
C ARG A 2 -9.44 -4.81 -14.88
N ARG A 3 -8.13 -4.75 -14.66
CA ARG A 3 -7.35 -3.51 -14.72
C ARG A 3 -7.42 -2.94 -16.14
N LYS A 4 -7.50 -1.62 -16.28
CA LYS A 4 -7.40 -0.97 -17.60
C LYS A 4 -5.96 -1.04 -18.08
N GLU A 5 -5.75 -1.41 -19.34
CA GLU A 5 -4.44 -1.53 -19.95
C GLU A 5 -4.18 -0.37 -20.93
N TYR A 6 -2.93 0.09 -20.95
CA TYR A 6 -2.42 1.10 -21.86
C TYR A 6 -1.14 0.52 -22.47
N THR A 7 -1.27 0.03 -23.70
CA THR A 7 -0.20 -0.69 -24.38
C THR A 7 0.68 0.29 -25.15
N GLY A 8 1.98 0.27 -24.87
CA GLY A 8 3.02 0.89 -25.66
C GLY A 8 3.82 -0.15 -26.43
N GLU A 9 4.88 0.28 -27.12
CA GLU A 9 5.74 -0.59 -27.95
C GLU A 9 6.54 -1.56 -27.07
N GLU A 10 7.16 -1.08 -25.96
CA GLU A 10 8.03 -1.88 -25.10
C GLU A 10 7.39 -2.19 -23.72
N ILE A 11 6.41 -1.40 -23.29
CA ILE A 11 5.81 -1.52 -21.98
C ILE A 11 4.31 -1.36 -22.03
N THR A 12 3.58 -2.21 -21.29
CA THR A 12 2.15 -2.05 -21.06
C THR A 12 1.95 -1.59 -19.61
N VAL A 13 1.33 -0.43 -19.41
CA VAL A 13 0.93 0.08 -18.09
C VAL A 13 -0.48 -0.38 -17.77
N THR A 14 -0.71 -0.85 -16.56
CA THR A 14 -2.04 -1.23 -16.07
C THR A 14 -2.51 -0.28 -14.98
N PHE A 15 -3.82 -0.04 -14.90
CA PHE A 15 -4.40 0.87 -13.90
C PHE A 15 -5.69 0.32 -13.30
N ASP A 16 -5.75 0.32 -11.98
CA ASP A 16 -6.94 0.03 -11.18
C ASP A 16 -7.38 1.28 -10.42
N LEU A 17 -8.46 1.91 -10.89
CA LEU A 17 -9.00 3.14 -10.29
C LEU A 17 -9.44 2.95 -8.83
N LYS A 18 -9.99 1.76 -8.48
CA LYS A 18 -10.46 1.48 -7.12
C LYS A 18 -9.35 1.43 -6.07
N ARG A 19 -8.11 1.19 -6.53
CA ARG A 19 -6.91 1.13 -5.69
C ARG A 19 -6.15 2.46 -5.65
N CYS A 20 -6.53 3.45 -6.47
CA CYS A 20 -5.83 4.72 -6.53
C CYS A 20 -6.10 5.56 -5.26
N ILE A 21 -5.04 5.85 -4.53
CA ILE A 21 -5.07 6.72 -3.33
C ILE A 21 -4.66 8.17 -3.64
N HIS A 22 -4.61 8.54 -4.92
CA HIS A 22 -4.20 9.87 -5.37
C HIS A 22 -2.84 10.35 -4.81
N ALA A 23 -1.85 9.44 -4.70
CA ALA A 23 -0.49 9.78 -4.27
C ALA A 23 0.23 10.76 -5.23
N ARG A 24 -0.32 10.96 -6.44
CA ARG A 24 0.09 11.94 -7.45
C ARG A 24 1.49 11.77 -8.04
N ASN A 25 2.26 10.76 -7.63
CA ASN A 25 3.61 10.53 -8.15
C ASN A 25 3.64 10.41 -9.68
N CYS A 26 2.60 9.80 -10.28
CA CYS A 26 2.53 9.57 -11.73
C CYS A 26 2.61 10.87 -12.51
N PHE A 27 1.64 11.76 -12.38
CA PHE A 27 1.57 12.98 -13.18
C PHE A 27 2.48 14.12 -12.70
N LEU A 28 2.96 14.09 -11.43
CA LEU A 28 3.93 15.08 -10.95
C LEU A 28 5.36 14.80 -11.41
N LYS A 29 5.74 13.50 -11.55
CA LYS A 29 7.12 13.13 -11.87
C LYS A 29 7.32 12.76 -13.34
N LEU A 30 6.26 12.32 -14.04
CA LEU A 30 6.34 11.93 -15.45
C LEU A 30 5.08 12.39 -16.21
N PRO A 31 4.83 13.73 -16.26
CA PRO A 31 3.60 14.30 -16.84
C PRO A 31 3.43 14.01 -18.34
N GLN A 32 4.52 13.80 -19.09
CA GLN A 32 4.46 13.45 -20.50
C GLN A 32 3.83 12.07 -20.76
N VAL A 33 3.92 11.14 -19.79
CA VAL A 33 3.30 9.82 -19.85
C VAL A 33 1.94 9.79 -19.17
N PHE A 34 1.80 10.50 -18.03
CA PHE A 34 0.61 10.47 -17.18
C PHE A 34 -0.04 11.86 -17.12
N ASP A 35 -0.96 12.12 -18.04
CA ASP A 35 -1.67 13.40 -18.10
C ASP A 35 -3.18 13.22 -17.87
N PRO A 36 -3.72 13.59 -16.70
CA PRO A 36 -5.15 13.48 -16.39
C PRO A 36 -6.05 14.31 -17.32
N ALA A 37 -5.51 15.32 -18.00
CA ALA A 37 -6.26 16.16 -18.94
C ALA A 37 -6.41 15.52 -20.34
N GLN A 38 -5.60 14.51 -20.66
CA GLN A 38 -5.63 13.83 -21.95
C GLN A 38 -6.45 12.53 -21.94
N ARG A 39 -6.76 12.04 -23.15
CA ARG A 39 -7.39 10.73 -23.35
C ARG A 39 -6.72 10.01 -24.54
N PRO A 40 -6.11 8.83 -24.30
CA PRO A 40 -5.92 8.16 -23.01
C PRO A 40 -5.00 8.97 -22.08
N TRP A 41 -5.24 8.93 -20.76
CA TRP A 41 -4.46 9.69 -19.79
C TRP A 41 -3.08 9.09 -19.48
N VAL A 42 -2.83 7.86 -19.94
CA VAL A 42 -1.54 7.18 -19.90
C VAL A 42 -1.09 6.92 -21.34
N GLN A 43 0.09 7.40 -21.67
CA GLN A 43 0.73 7.26 -22.99
C GLN A 43 2.14 6.71 -22.78
N PRO A 44 2.30 5.36 -22.73
CA PRO A 44 3.56 4.72 -22.30
C PRO A 44 4.78 5.08 -23.16
N ASP A 45 4.57 5.33 -24.46
CA ASP A 45 5.66 5.58 -25.42
C ASP A 45 6.22 7.01 -25.38
N ASN A 46 5.65 7.89 -24.52
CA ASN A 46 6.13 9.26 -24.35
C ASN A 46 7.38 9.38 -23.45
N ALA A 47 7.91 8.25 -22.95
CA ALA A 47 9.18 8.17 -22.24
C ALA A 47 9.80 6.77 -22.41
N PRO A 48 11.12 6.61 -22.16
CA PRO A 48 11.75 5.29 -22.17
C PRO A 48 11.06 4.32 -21.22
N ALA A 49 10.89 3.05 -21.65
CA ALA A 49 10.17 2.02 -20.89
C ALA A 49 10.72 1.83 -19.45
N GLU A 50 12.04 1.96 -19.29
CA GLU A 50 12.66 1.86 -17.96
C GLU A 50 12.27 3.01 -17.03
N GLU A 51 12.14 4.22 -17.58
CA GLU A 51 11.69 5.40 -16.81
C GLU A 51 10.23 5.25 -16.39
N VAL A 52 9.38 4.78 -17.31
CA VAL A 52 7.97 4.46 -17.02
C VAL A 52 7.87 3.39 -15.94
N ALA A 53 8.63 2.29 -16.07
CA ALA A 53 8.66 1.21 -15.08
C ALA A 53 9.14 1.69 -13.71
N ALA A 54 10.23 2.49 -13.68
CA ALA A 54 10.75 3.06 -12.45
C ALA A 54 9.70 3.95 -11.75
N LEU A 55 8.99 4.79 -12.52
CA LEU A 55 7.92 5.61 -11.97
C LEU A 55 6.76 4.77 -11.44
N VAL A 56 6.28 3.78 -12.20
CA VAL A 56 5.16 2.93 -11.80
C VAL A 56 5.45 2.23 -10.47
N ARG A 57 6.69 1.80 -10.23
CA ARG A 57 7.13 1.24 -8.94
C ARG A 57 6.95 2.21 -7.76
N THR A 58 6.89 3.51 -8.00
CA THR A 58 6.63 4.52 -6.94
C THR A 58 5.15 4.63 -6.56
N CYS A 59 4.23 3.95 -7.26
CA CYS A 59 2.81 3.95 -6.90
C CYS A 59 2.59 3.09 -5.65
N PRO A 60 2.30 3.68 -4.47
CA PRO A 60 2.32 2.94 -3.21
C PRO A 60 1.15 1.95 -3.09
N SER A 61 0.06 2.18 -3.82
CA SER A 61 -1.13 1.32 -3.74
C SER A 61 -1.15 0.18 -4.75
N GLY A 62 -0.15 0.12 -5.66
CA GLY A 62 -0.21 -0.82 -6.78
C GLY A 62 -1.38 -0.55 -7.75
N ALA A 63 -2.04 0.62 -7.66
CA ALA A 63 -3.06 1.01 -8.64
C ALA A 63 -2.49 1.06 -10.05
N LEU A 64 -1.24 1.52 -10.20
CA LEU A 64 -0.44 1.36 -11.40
C LEU A 64 0.43 0.11 -11.29
N GLY A 65 0.44 -0.69 -12.34
CA GLY A 65 1.34 -1.81 -12.56
C GLY A 65 1.87 -1.77 -14.00
N PHE A 66 2.80 -2.63 -14.34
CA PHE A 66 3.30 -2.75 -15.70
C PHE A 66 3.69 -4.17 -16.05
N ARG A 67 3.74 -4.45 -17.35
CA ARG A 67 4.41 -5.59 -17.96
C ARG A 67 5.42 -5.07 -18.97
N LYS A 68 6.62 -5.61 -18.94
CA LYS A 68 7.69 -5.30 -19.89
C LYS A 68 8.29 -6.62 -20.39
N ASP A 69 8.50 -6.75 -21.70
CA ASP A 69 9.02 -7.97 -22.33
C ASP A 69 8.22 -9.23 -21.94
N GLY A 70 6.89 -9.08 -21.78
CA GLY A 70 6.00 -10.16 -21.35
C GLY A 70 6.08 -10.54 -19.87
N ALA A 71 6.97 -9.94 -19.09
CA ALA A 71 7.13 -10.19 -17.65
C ALA A 71 6.40 -9.15 -16.81
N GLU A 72 5.79 -9.60 -15.72
CA GLU A 72 5.22 -8.74 -14.68
C GLU A 72 6.34 -8.08 -13.85
N GLU A 73 5.97 -7.05 -13.06
CA GLU A 73 6.87 -6.40 -12.13
C GLU A 73 7.47 -7.40 -11.12
N MET A 74 8.78 -7.35 -10.92
CA MET A 74 9.45 -8.20 -9.93
C MET A 74 9.05 -7.81 -8.50
N VAL A 75 8.76 -8.81 -7.68
CA VAL A 75 8.48 -8.65 -6.26
C VAL A 75 9.76 -8.23 -5.52
N PRO A 76 9.72 -7.19 -4.65
CA PRO A 76 10.85 -6.83 -3.80
C PRO A 76 11.29 -8.00 -2.89
N THR A 77 12.60 -8.14 -2.68
CA THR A 77 13.17 -9.19 -1.82
C THR A 77 12.94 -8.95 -0.33
N VAL A 78 12.61 -7.72 0.06
CA VAL A 78 12.30 -7.32 1.44
C VAL A 78 10.86 -6.84 1.51
N ASN A 79 10.06 -7.49 2.34
CA ASN A 79 8.70 -7.04 2.60
C ASN A 79 8.73 -5.82 3.52
N ARG A 80 8.12 -4.74 3.08
CA ARG A 80 8.11 -3.47 3.79
C ARG A 80 6.71 -2.95 4.00
N ILE A 81 6.47 -2.37 5.18
CA ILE A 81 5.28 -1.60 5.49
C ILE A 81 5.73 -0.17 5.80
N SER A 82 5.46 0.77 4.90
CA SER A 82 5.70 2.19 5.14
C SER A 82 4.46 2.83 5.76
N VAL A 83 4.67 3.52 6.89
CA VAL A 83 3.59 4.23 7.61
C VAL A 83 3.47 5.63 7.01
N LEU A 84 2.44 5.88 6.20
CA LEU A 84 2.30 7.19 5.55
C LEU A 84 1.72 8.23 6.51
N GLU A 85 2.28 9.45 6.48
CA GLU A 85 1.77 10.58 7.27
C GLU A 85 0.30 10.85 6.95
N ASN A 86 -0.56 10.92 7.98
CA ASN A 86 -2.01 11.10 7.85
C ASN A 86 -2.69 10.18 6.83
N GLY A 87 -2.07 9.03 6.53
CA GLY A 87 -2.44 8.15 5.42
C GLY A 87 -2.48 6.67 5.79
N PRO A 88 -2.58 5.80 4.79
CA PRO A 88 -2.65 4.35 4.96
C PRO A 88 -1.31 3.73 5.35
N LEU A 89 -1.33 2.40 5.52
CA LEU A 89 -0.16 1.54 5.55
C LEU A 89 0.15 1.12 4.10
N ALA A 90 1.34 1.43 3.60
CA ALA A 90 1.77 1.05 2.25
C ALA A 90 2.69 -0.18 2.32
N PHE A 91 2.21 -1.28 1.79
CA PHE A 91 2.94 -2.54 1.70
C PHE A 91 3.66 -2.65 0.36
N ALA A 92 4.89 -3.13 0.37
CA ALA A 92 5.65 -3.52 -0.80
C ALA A 92 6.39 -4.82 -0.51
N GLY A 93 6.23 -5.83 -1.35
CA GLY A 93 6.78 -7.17 -1.16
C GLY A 93 5.89 -8.24 -1.77
N ASP A 94 6.05 -9.46 -1.31
CA ASP A 94 5.15 -10.58 -1.62
C ASP A 94 4.02 -10.59 -0.57
N VAL A 95 2.87 -9.97 -0.92
CA VAL A 95 1.78 -9.70 0.04
C VAL A 95 0.51 -10.42 -0.38
N ALA A 96 0.01 -11.30 0.47
CA ALA A 96 -1.32 -11.88 0.36
C ALA A 96 -2.29 -11.16 1.29
N THR A 97 -3.51 -10.89 0.79
CA THR A 97 -4.61 -10.29 1.56
C THR A 97 -5.79 -11.27 1.59
N ASP A 98 -6.83 -10.97 2.38
CA ASP A 98 -8.07 -11.76 2.38
C ASP A 98 -8.71 -11.86 0.97
N ASP A 99 -8.42 -10.89 0.08
CA ASP A 99 -9.06 -10.78 -1.23
C ASP A 99 -8.12 -11.12 -2.41
N SER A 100 -6.81 -11.35 -2.16
CA SER A 100 -5.81 -11.61 -3.21
C SER A 100 -4.62 -12.38 -2.68
N ASP A 101 -4.20 -13.40 -3.42
CA ASP A 101 -3.08 -14.27 -3.03
C ASP A 101 -1.70 -13.66 -3.29
N ALA A 102 -1.61 -12.64 -4.15
CA ALA A 102 -0.33 -12.00 -4.51
C ALA A 102 -0.49 -10.53 -4.91
N GLU A 103 0.12 -9.66 -4.13
CA GLU A 103 0.19 -8.22 -4.37
C GLU A 103 1.63 -7.74 -4.19
N THR A 104 2.19 -7.10 -5.21
CA THR A 104 3.54 -6.51 -5.10
C THR A 104 3.53 -5.21 -4.29
N ARG A 105 2.45 -4.45 -4.42
CA ARG A 105 2.22 -3.19 -3.68
C ARG A 105 0.74 -3.05 -3.37
N VAL A 106 0.43 -2.69 -2.13
CA VAL A 106 -0.95 -2.45 -1.70
C VAL A 106 -1.00 -1.44 -0.57
N THR A 107 -2.03 -0.60 -0.54
CA THR A 107 -2.29 0.27 0.61
C THR A 107 -3.51 -0.19 1.37
N LEU A 108 -3.32 -0.46 2.67
CA LEU A 108 -4.37 -0.93 3.57
C LEU A 108 -4.80 0.18 4.53
N CYS A 109 -6.10 0.22 4.78
CA CYS A 109 -6.74 1.26 5.58
C CYS A 109 -6.23 1.25 7.03
N ARG A 110 -5.81 2.43 7.53
CA ARG A 110 -5.39 2.68 8.91
C ARG A 110 -6.33 3.60 9.67
N CYS A 111 -7.18 4.35 8.96
CA CYS A 111 -8.07 5.36 9.54
C CYS A 111 -9.45 4.82 9.98
N GLY A 112 -9.86 3.65 9.50
CA GLY A 112 -11.17 3.06 9.75
C GLY A 112 -12.30 3.55 8.85
N LEU A 113 -12.07 4.59 8.04
CA LEU A 113 -13.11 5.30 7.26
C LEU A 113 -13.33 4.72 5.85
N SER A 114 -12.40 3.89 5.34
CA SER A 114 -12.53 3.31 4.00
C SER A 114 -13.83 2.53 3.83
N LYS A 115 -14.48 2.73 2.69
CA LYS A 115 -15.66 1.96 2.23
C LYS A 115 -15.25 0.73 1.41
N ASN A 116 -13.95 0.58 1.13
CA ASN A 116 -13.36 -0.51 0.36
C ASN A 116 -12.34 -1.32 1.19
N LYS A 117 -12.65 -1.58 2.46
CA LYS A 117 -11.75 -2.35 3.35
C LYS A 117 -11.47 -3.75 2.82
N PRO A 118 -10.22 -4.25 2.93
CA PRO A 118 -9.09 -3.70 3.70
C PRO A 118 -8.35 -2.54 3.02
N TYR A 119 -8.62 -2.27 1.76
CA TYR A 119 -7.90 -1.28 0.96
C TYR A 119 -8.19 0.15 1.39
N CYS A 120 -7.20 1.03 1.17
CA CYS A 120 -7.42 2.47 1.27
C CYS A 120 -8.15 2.96 0.02
N ASP A 121 -9.16 3.80 0.21
CA ASP A 121 -9.95 4.45 -0.84
C ASP A 121 -9.88 5.97 -0.79
N TYR A 122 -8.87 6.52 -0.08
CA TYR A 122 -8.66 7.96 0.11
C TYR A 122 -9.59 8.65 1.13
N SER A 123 -10.58 7.95 1.71
CA SER A 123 -11.51 8.53 2.71
C SER A 123 -10.82 9.14 3.94
N HIS A 124 -9.53 8.82 4.20
CA HIS A 124 -8.76 9.42 5.28
C HIS A 124 -8.59 10.94 5.14
N VAL A 125 -8.56 11.46 3.90
CA VAL A 125 -8.42 12.90 3.63
C VAL A 125 -9.71 13.64 3.93
N GLU A 126 -10.84 13.17 3.38
CA GLU A 126 -12.15 13.76 3.63
C GLU A 126 -12.55 13.65 5.09
N GLY A 127 -12.21 12.54 5.75
CA GLY A 127 -12.49 12.31 7.16
C GLY A 127 -11.53 12.99 8.12
N GLY A 128 -10.55 13.77 7.64
CA GLY A 128 -9.62 14.54 8.48
C GLY A 128 -8.73 13.67 9.38
N PHE A 129 -8.38 12.45 8.93
CA PHE A 129 -7.56 11.54 9.72
C PHE A 129 -6.17 12.13 9.98
N GLN A 130 -5.76 12.18 11.26
CA GLN A 130 -4.46 12.66 11.70
C GLN A 130 -3.72 11.56 12.44
N ALA A 131 -2.55 11.17 11.93
CA ALA A 131 -1.67 10.21 12.60
C ALA A 131 -0.28 10.28 11.98
N THR A 132 0.74 10.34 12.83
CA THR A 132 2.13 10.43 12.36
C THR A 132 2.52 9.27 11.44
N GLY A 133 3.33 9.60 10.43
CA GLY A 133 4.10 8.67 9.60
C GLY A 133 5.47 8.36 10.19
N GLU A 134 5.84 8.98 11.32
CA GLU A 134 7.11 8.81 12.01
C GLU A 134 6.91 8.15 13.40
N PRO A 135 6.50 6.86 13.46
CA PRO A 135 6.36 6.18 14.75
C PRO A 135 7.72 5.97 15.42
N LYS A 136 7.70 5.82 16.73
CA LYS A 136 8.93 5.55 17.49
C LYS A 136 9.50 4.19 17.12
N PRO A 137 10.84 4.05 16.99
CA PRO A 137 11.48 2.75 16.79
C PRO A 137 11.19 1.77 17.93
N VAL A 138 11.02 0.51 17.56
CA VAL A 138 10.89 -0.61 18.50
C VAL A 138 12.20 -1.36 18.54
N THR A 139 12.80 -1.46 19.70
CA THR A 139 14.07 -2.16 19.94
C THR A 139 13.94 -3.11 21.15
N PRO A 140 14.52 -4.31 21.09
CA PRO A 140 15.20 -4.92 19.93
C PRO A 140 14.22 -5.35 18.83
N PRO A 141 14.67 -5.58 17.58
CA PRO A 141 13.85 -6.20 16.55
C PRO A 141 13.45 -7.61 16.96
N THR A 142 12.28 -8.08 16.51
CA THR A 142 11.78 -9.41 16.86
C THR A 142 12.30 -10.50 15.93
N THR A 143 12.84 -10.14 14.77
CA THR A 143 13.46 -11.04 13.80
C THR A 143 14.48 -10.31 12.92
N ASP A 144 15.49 -11.02 12.44
CA ASP A 144 16.43 -10.56 11.41
C ASP A 144 16.15 -11.20 10.04
N GLU A 145 15.17 -12.10 9.97
CA GLU A 145 14.78 -12.76 8.72
C GLU A 145 14.13 -11.77 7.74
N ARG A 146 14.29 -12.08 6.44
CA ARG A 146 13.78 -11.26 5.32
C ARG A 146 13.07 -12.15 4.31
N GLY A 147 12.21 -11.52 3.49
CA GLY A 147 11.54 -12.18 2.38
C GLY A 147 10.46 -13.19 2.79
N GLY A 148 10.03 -14.00 1.84
CA GLY A 148 8.88 -14.88 1.99
C GLY A 148 7.55 -14.13 1.86
N THR A 149 6.44 -14.87 1.81
CA THR A 149 5.10 -14.27 1.67
C THR A 149 4.64 -13.66 2.99
N VAL A 150 4.18 -12.42 2.94
CA VAL A 150 3.47 -11.74 4.03
C VAL A 150 1.98 -11.93 3.85
N LYS A 151 1.31 -12.48 4.86
CA LYS A 151 -0.14 -12.66 4.88
C LYS A 151 -0.80 -11.62 5.77
N THR A 152 -1.87 -11.02 5.29
CA THR A 152 -2.65 -10.05 6.06
C THR A 152 -4.06 -10.58 6.29
N PHE A 153 -4.55 -10.48 7.51
CA PHE A 153 -5.87 -10.94 7.92
C PHE A 153 -6.61 -9.83 8.66
N ARG A 154 -7.81 -9.51 8.22
CA ARG A 154 -8.71 -8.67 8.99
C ARG A 154 -9.24 -9.46 10.18
N ILE A 155 -9.03 -8.99 11.40
CA ILE A 155 -9.74 -9.54 12.55
C ILE A 155 -11.13 -8.87 12.60
N PRO A 156 -12.25 -9.62 12.66
CA PRO A 156 -13.59 -9.03 12.74
C PRO A 156 -13.67 -7.95 13.82
N ASN A 157 -14.10 -6.74 13.46
CA ASN A 157 -14.18 -5.56 14.33
C ASN A 157 -12.89 -5.24 15.10
N GLY A 158 -11.73 -5.69 14.58
CA GLY A 158 -10.44 -5.65 15.27
C GLY A 158 -9.29 -5.14 14.39
N PRO A 159 -8.05 -5.46 14.77
CA PRO A 159 -6.86 -5.05 14.03
C PRO A 159 -6.70 -5.76 12.68
N LEU A 160 -5.72 -5.28 11.91
CA LEU A 160 -5.09 -6.03 10.84
C LEU A 160 -3.98 -6.89 11.44
N LYS A 161 -4.11 -8.20 11.39
CA LYS A 161 -3.04 -9.14 11.70
C LYS A 161 -2.15 -9.29 10.46
N VAL A 162 -0.85 -9.22 10.64
CA VAL A 162 0.14 -9.41 9.58
C VAL A 162 1.11 -10.49 10.01
N GLU A 163 1.31 -11.50 9.19
CA GLU A 163 2.23 -12.63 9.43
C GLU A 163 3.25 -12.73 8.30
N GLY A 164 4.51 -13.01 8.65
CA GLY A 164 5.65 -13.11 7.75
C GLY A 164 6.74 -12.12 8.12
N ASN A 165 7.88 -12.21 7.43
CA ASN A 165 9.03 -11.35 7.72
C ASN A 165 8.80 -9.94 7.19
N ILE A 166 8.60 -8.97 8.08
CA ILE A 166 8.14 -7.61 7.77
C ILE A 166 9.11 -6.58 8.33
N GLU A 167 9.55 -5.65 7.49
CA GLU A 167 10.21 -4.42 7.90
C GLU A 167 9.18 -3.27 7.94
N ILE A 168 8.96 -2.68 9.12
CA ILE A 168 8.13 -1.48 9.25
C ILE A 168 9.04 -0.26 9.17
N THR A 169 8.69 0.69 8.29
CA THR A 169 9.41 1.94 8.11
C THR A 169 8.51 3.14 8.34
N SER A 170 9.12 4.28 8.70
CA SER A 170 8.44 5.57 8.66
C SER A 170 8.07 5.95 7.22
N GLY A 171 7.27 7.01 7.08
CA GLY A 171 6.94 7.61 5.79
C GLY A 171 8.16 8.15 5.04
N THR A 172 9.22 8.55 5.77
CA THR A 172 10.50 9.00 5.22
C THR A 172 11.48 7.87 4.93
N GLY A 173 11.11 6.60 5.28
CA GLY A 173 11.91 5.41 4.99
C GLY A 173 12.82 4.97 6.14
N MET A 174 12.79 5.63 7.31
CA MET A 174 13.56 5.18 8.47
C MET A 174 13.00 3.86 9.00
N LYS A 175 13.87 2.88 9.25
CA LYS A 175 13.47 1.59 9.81
C LYS A 175 12.99 1.75 11.26
N ILE A 176 11.78 1.28 11.53
CA ILE A 176 11.11 1.34 12.84
C ILE A 176 11.22 0.01 13.57
N ALA A 177 10.95 -1.09 12.88
CA ALA A 177 10.91 -2.42 13.46
C ALA A 177 11.06 -3.52 12.41
N ASN A 178 11.40 -4.73 12.88
CA ASN A 178 11.20 -5.98 12.13
C ASN A 178 10.32 -6.90 12.97
N HIS A 179 9.36 -7.54 12.32
CA HIS A 179 8.45 -8.47 12.97
C HIS A 179 8.23 -9.71 12.10
N SER A 180 7.99 -10.86 12.73
CA SER A 180 7.39 -12.04 12.11
C SER A 180 5.86 -12.05 12.24
N THR A 181 5.33 -11.28 13.19
CA THR A 181 3.88 -11.06 13.36
C THR A 181 3.66 -9.68 13.94
N ALA A 182 2.67 -8.95 13.41
CA ALA A 182 2.25 -7.65 13.93
C ALA A 182 0.72 -7.51 13.92
N PHE A 183 0.19 -6.76 14.89
CA PHE A 183 -1.21 -6.34 14.92
C PHE A 183 -1.29 -4.83 14.72
N LEU A 184 -1.76 -4.42 13.56
CA LEU A 184 -1.76 -3.02 13.14
C LEU A 184 -3.15 -2.41 13.30
N CYS A 185 -3.17 -1.12 13.68
CA CYS A 185 -4.40 -0.37 13.82
C CYS A 185 -5.08 -0.20 12.46
N ARG A 186 -6.39 -0.53 12.37
CA ARG A 186 -7.21 -0.23 11.21
C ARG A 186 -8.49 0.55 11.55
N CYS A 187 -8.73 0.84 12.85
CA CYS A 187 -9.87 1.64 13.30
C CYS A 187 -9.59 3.16 13.39
N GLY A 188 -8.34 3.57 13.31
CA GLY A 188 -7.92 4.97 13.44
C GLY A 188 -7.79 5.48 14.89
N LEU A 189 -8.20 4.73 15.90
CA LEU A 189 -8.34 5.19 17.29
C LEU A 189 -7.13 4.89 18.19
N SER A 190 -6.26 3.94 17.80
CA SER A 190 -5.08 3.57 18.59
C SER A 190 -4.21 4.80 18.94
N LYS A 191 -3.72 4.85 20.17
CA LYS A 191 -2.74 5.82 20.66
C LYS A 191 -1.29 5.35 20.44
N ASN A 192 -1.12 4.08 20.04
CA ASN A 192 0.18 3.45 19.77
C ASN A 192 0.37 3.12 18.27
N LYS A 193 -0.13 3.96 17.37
CA LYS A 193 -0.01 3.74 15.91
C LYS A 193 1.45 3.58 15.48
N PRO A 194 1.76 2.65 14.54
CA PRO A 194 0.84 1.88 13.71
C PRO A 194 0.20 0.67 14.38
N TYR A 195 0.58 0.33 15.61
CA TYR A 195 0.12 -0.87 16.29
C TYR A 195 -1.29 -0.71 16.90
N CYS A 196 -1.97 -1.83 17.04
CA CYS A 196 -3.23 -1.90 17.76
C CYS A 196 -2.98 -1.88 19.29
N ASP A 197 -3.76 -1.10 20.03
CA ASP A 197 -3.76 -1.01 21.48
C ASP A 197 -5.09 -1.47 22.12
N GLY A 198 -6.00 -2.03 21.33
CA GLY A 198 -7.32 -2.49 21.79
C GLY A 198 -8.40 -1.41 21.83
N THR A 199 -8.08 -0.14 21.57
CA THR A 199 -9.04 0.99 21.63
C THR A 199 -10.23 0.80 20.67
N HIS A 200 -10.11 -0.01 19.59
CA HIS A 200 -11.21 -0.33 18.69
C HIS A 200 -12.46 -0.87 19.42
N LYS A 201 -12.27 -1.60 20.54
CA LYS A 201 -13.38 -2.19 21.32
C LYS A 201 -14.24 -1.11 21.97
N ALA A 202 -13.61 -0.14 22.66
CA ALA A 202 -14.32 0.97 23.30
C ALA A 202 -14.80 2.01 22.30
N GLY A 203 -14.12 2.15 21.15
CA GLY A 203 -14.44 3.13 20.12
C GLY A 203 -15.53 2.71 19.14
N GLY A 204 -16.15 1.53 19.33
CA GLY A 204 -17.25 1.07 18.48
C GLY A 204 -16.88 0.81 17.04
N PHE A 205 -15.61 0.48 16.75
CA PHE A 205 -15.20 0.14 15.38
C PHE A 205 -15.92 -1.11 14.90
N SER A 206 -16.61 -0.99 13.77
CA SER A 206 -17.32 -2.10 13.14
C SER A 206 -16.80 -2.32 11.72
N ASP A 207 -16.39 -3.53 11.46
CA ASP A 207 -16.05 -4.07 10.14
C ASP A 207 -16.24 -5.59 10.23
N PRO A 208 -17.51 -6.03 10.24
CA PRO A 208 -17.83 -7.46 10.20
C PRO A 208 -17.29 -8.02 8.87
N MET A 209 -16.82 -9.24 8.90
CA MET A 209 -16.40 -9.96 7.70
C MET A 209 -17.59 -10.87 7.35
N ASP A 210 -18.39 -10.42 6.40
CA ASP A 210 -19.47 -11.20 5.81
C ASP A 210 -18.94 -12.11 4.70
#